data_d858ab6f8b9e6f3f5e6aa598c6d7ca2f
#
_entry.id   d858ab6f8b9e6f3f5e6aa598c6d7ca2f
#
_cell.length_a   1.000
_cell.length_b   1.000
_cell.length_c   1.000
_cell.angle_alpha   90.00
_cell.angle_beta   90.00
_cell.angle_gamma   90.00
#
_symmetry.space_group_name_H-M   'P 1'
#
loop_
_entity.id
_entity.type
_entity.pdbx_description
1 polymer ?
#
loop_
_entity_poly.entity_id
_entity_poly.type
_entity_poly.pdbx_seq_one_letter_code
_entity_poly.pdbx_strand_id
1 'polypeptide(L)'
;MASTAFPRQGEIWWVNLGPTVGQEISKRRPALVVSPDDMNAHLGTVLVAPITSTHKPWPTRVSVQLQQQSSSLALDQMRSLDRSRLVSLIETIDPEPALAILREMFASN
;
A
#
# COMPACT_ATOMS: atom_id res chain seq x y z
N MET A 1 0.79 9.02 -27.03
CA MET A 1 0.66 7.62 -26.60
C MET A 1 0.67 7.55 -25.08
N ALA A 2 -0.27 6.85 -24.52
CA ALA A 2 -0.29 6.69 -23.08
C ALA A 2 0.92 5.89 -22.62
N SER A 3 1.52 6.33 -21.52
CA SER A 3 2.59 5.58 -20.91
C SER A 3 2.07 4.22 -20.43
N THR A 4 2.80 3.15 -20.73
CA THR A 4 2.50 1.83 -20.19
C THR A 4 3.10 1.63 -18.81
N ALA A 5 3.96 2.55 -18.37
CA ALA A 5 4.61 2.45 -17.07
C ALA A 5 3.74 3.11 -16.01
N PHE A 6 3.12 2.29 -15.17
CA PHE A 6 2.35 2.75 -14.04
C PHE A 6 2.48 1.72 -12.91
N PRO A 7 2.27 2.14 -11.66
CA PRO A 7 2.32 1.20 -10.54
C PRO A 7 1.19 0.18 -10.64
N ARG A 8 1.50 -1.09 -10.40
CA ARG A 8 0.53 -2.17 -10.53
C ARG A 8 0.10 -2.68 -9.16
N GLN A 9 -1.14 -3.12 -9.09
CA GLN A 9 -1.68 -3.72 -7.88
C GLN A 9 -0.81 -4.92 -7.46
N GLY A 10 -0.44 -4.96 -6.19
CA GLY A 10 0.42 -6.00 -5.65
C GLY A 10 1.89 -5.62 -5.60
N GLU A 11 2.28 -4.53 -6.23
CA GLU A 11 3.64 -4.03 -6.13
C GLU A 11 3.88 -3.34 -4.80
N ILE A 12 5.06 -3.59 -4.23
CA ILE A 12 5.52 -2.89 -3.03
C ILE A 12 6.60 -1.92 -3.45
N TRP A 13 6.39 -0.66 -3.10
CA TRP A 13 7.28 0.44 -3.45
C TRP A 13 7.79 1.14 -2.20
N TRP A 14 9.03 1.62 -2.25
CA TRP A 14 9.46 2.68 -1.36
C TRP A 14 8.67 3.92 -1.72
N VAL A 15 7.97 4.50 -0.74
CA VAL A 15 7.17 5.70 -0.97
C VAL A 15 7.55 6.77 0.04
N ASN A 16 7.33 8.02 -0.35
CA ASN A 16 7.51 9.16 0.53
C ASN A 16 6.15 9.61 1.02
N LEU A 17 5.84 9.28 2.28
CA LEU A 17 4.56 9.66 2.89
C LEU A 17 4.55 11.09 3.38
N GLY A 18 5.73 11.73 3.49
CA GLY A 18 5.85 13.07 4.00
C GLY A 18 5.50 13.18 5.48
N PRO A 19 5.46 14.40 6.00
CA PRO A 19 5.01 14.64 7.37
C PRO A 19 3.51 14.36 7.48
N THR A 20 3.10 13.73 8.57
CA THR A 20 1.71 13.43 8.87
C THR A 20 1.37 13.91 10.27
N VAL A 21 0.10 13.73 10.68
CA VAL A 21 -0.40 14.23 11.96
C VAL A 21 -0.72 13.05 12.88
N GLY A 22 -0.29 13.16 14.14
CA GLY A 22 -0.69 12.23 15.20
C GLY A 22 -0.26 10.79 14.95
N GLN A 23 -1.23 9.88 14.88
CA GLN A 23 -1.00 8.44 14.79
C GLN A 23 -0.75 7.95 13.36
N GLU A 24 -0.75 8.83 12.38
CA GLU A 24 -0.50 8.45 11.00
C GLU A 24 0.94 8.00 10.81
N ILE A 25 1.13 6.96 9.99
CA ILE A 25 2.46 6.50 9.62
C ILE A 25 3.06 7.51 8.64
N SER A 26 4.27 7.96 8.92
CA SER A 26 4.94 9.03 8.17
C SER A 26 6.29 8.57 7.63
N LYS A 27 6.96 9.50 6.97
CA LYS A 27 8.31 9.34 6.42
C LYS A 27 8.33 8.42 5.21
N ARG A 28 9.52 7.92 4.92
CA ARG A 28 9.76 7.01 3.80
C ARG A 28 9.53 5.59 4.28
N ARG A 29 8.63 4.87 3.62
CA ARG A 29 8.23 3.52 4.01
C ARG A 29 7.98 2.66 2.79
N PRO A 30 8.12 1.34 2.92
CA PRO A 30 7.52 0.45 1.93
C PRO A 30 5.99 0.55 2.01
N ALA A 31 5.35 0.45 0.86
CA ALA A 31 3.89 0.45 0.80
C ALA A 31 3.41 -0.43 -0.35
N LEU A 32 2.29 -1.11 -0.10
CA LEU A 32 1.67 -1.99 -1.08
C LEU A 32 0.67 -1.18 -1.90
N VAL A 33 0.76 -1.27 -3.23
CA VAL A 33 -0.25 -0.72 -4.13
C VAL A 33 -1.48 -1.62 -4.06
N VAL A 34 -2.59 -1.08 -3.59
CA VAL A 34 -3.84 -1.83 -3.44
C VAL A 34 -4.88 -1.48 -4.49
N SER A 35 -4.75 -0.34 -5.17
CA SER A 35 -5.68 0.05 -6.22
C SER A 35 -5.46 -0.78 -7.49
N PRO A 36 -6.54 -1.05 -8.24
CA PRO A 36 -6.44 -1.89 -9.44
C PRO A 36 -5.68 -1.21 -10.57
N ASP A 37 -5.08 -2.03 -11.44
CA ASP A 37 -4.26 -1.57 -12.54
C ASP A 37 -4.99 -0.58 -13.45
N ASP A 38 -6.25 -0.84 -13.74
CA ASP A 38 -7.05 0.02 -14.60
C ASP A 38 -7.16 1.44 -14.02
N MET A 39 -7.39 1.52 -12.73
CA MET A 39 -7.43 2.79 -12.03
C MET A 39 -6.06 3.46 -12.04
N ASN A 40 -5.01 2.70 -11.76
CA ASN A 40 -3.65 3.22 -11.69
C ASN A 40 -3.15 3.75 -13.04
N ALA A 41 -3.60 3.13 -14.13
CA ALA A 41 -3.22 3.55 -15.48
C ALA A 41 -3.80 4.91 -15.86
N HIS A 42 -4.93 5.29 -15.28
CA HIS A 42 -5.69 6.48 -15.70
C HIS A 42 -5.58 7.65 -14.74
N LEU A 43 -5.26 7.39 -13.45
CA LEU A 43 -5.19 8.44 -12.45
C LEU A 43 -3.75 8.84 -12.17
N GLY A 44 -3.55 10.07 -11.76
CA GLY A 44 -2.24 10.56 -11.29
C GLY A 44 -1.91 10.11 -9.88
N THR A 45 -2.82 9.40 -9.23
CA THR A 45 -2.66 8.92 -7.86
C THR A 45 -2.88 7.42 -7.79
N VAL A 46 -2.38 6.79 -6.74
CA VAL A 46 -2.60 5.37 -6.44
C VAL A 46 -2.99 5.23 -4.97
N LEU A 47 -3.75 4.20 -4.64
CA LEU A 47 -4.05 3.85 -3.25
C LEU A 47 -2.99 2.89 -2.76
N VAL A 48 -2.35 3.24 -1.65
CA VAL A 48 -1.30 2.42 -1.05
C VAL A 48 -1.57 2.20 0.43
N ALA A 49 -1.10 1.08 0.95
CA ALA A 49 -1.13 0.78 2.38
C ALA A 49 0.31 0.64 2.87
N PRO A 50 0.71 1.42 3.89
CA PRO A 50 2.08 1.38 4.37
C PRO A 50 2.40 0.08 5.08
N ILE A 51 3.66 -0.32 5.00
CA ILE A 51 4.19 -1.50 5.68
C ILE A 51 5.11 -1.02 6.80
N THR A 52 4.92 -1.58 7.98
CA THR A 52 5.64 -1.18 9.18
C THR A 52 6.21 -2.41 9.89
N SER A 53 7.29 -2.21 10.63
CA SER A 53 7.85 -3.26 11.48
C SER A 53 7.07 -3.42 12.80
N THR A 54 6.21 -2.47 13.13
CA THR A 54 5.39 -2.52 14.33
C THR A 54 4.16 -3.40 14.10
N HIS A 55 4.03 -4.48 14.85
CA HIS A 55 2.91 -5.40 14.75
C HIS A 55 1.83 -5.01 15.76
N LYS A 56 0.58 -5.00 15.30
CA LYS A 56 -0.60 -4.78 16.13
C LYS A 56 -1.55 -5.95 15.93
N PRO A 57 -2.25 -6.40 16.97
CA PRO A 57 -3.19 -7.53 16.84
C PRO A 57 -4.56 -7.10 16.29
N TRP A 58 -4.57 -6.21 15.33
CA TRP A 58 -5.82 -5.67 14.77
C TRP A 58 -6.19 -6.40 13.48
N PRO A 59 -7.50 -6.58 13.22
CA PRO A 59 -7.93 -7.25 11.98
C PRO A 59 -7.48 -6.55 10.71
N THR A 60 -7.23 -5.25 10.77
CA THR A 60 -6.78 -4.44 9.63
C THR A 60 -5.28 -4.50 9.38
N ARG A 61 -4.55 -5.23 10.23
CA ARG A 61 -3.10 -5.40 10.11
C ARG A 61 -2.81 -6.81 9.62
N VAL A 62 -2.18 -6.91 8.47
CA VAL A 62 -1.90 -8.19 7.80
C VAL A 62 -0.41 -8.45 7.83
N SER A 63 0.00 -9.63 8.29
CA SER A 63 1.41 -10.02 8.25
C SER A 63 1.85 -10.24 6.83
N VAL A 64 2.97 -9.66 6.45
CA VAL A 64 3.59 -9.85 5.14
C VAL A 64 5.07 -10.12 5.32
N GLN A 65 5.61 -10.93 4.40
CA GLN A 65 7.06 -11.11 4.31
C GLN A 65 7.58 -10.08 3.31
N LEU A 66 8.49 -9.25 3.75
CA LEU A 66 9.12 -8.26 2.88
C LEU A 66 10.64 -8.47 2.96
N GLN A 67 11.23 -8.88 1.84
CA GLN A 67 12.66 -9.18 1.79
C GLN A 67 13.08 -10.12 2.91
N GLN A 68 12.27 -11.16 3.13
CA GLN A 68 12.50 -12.21 4.14
C GLN A 68 12.36 -11.73 5.59
N GLN A 69 11.80 -10.55 5.79
CA GLN A 69 11.52 -10.05 7.13
C GLN A 69 10.02 -10.00 7.37
N SER A 70 9.60 -10.41 8.56
CA SER A 70 8.21 -10.30 8.97
C SER A 70 7.86 -8.83 9.19
N SER A 71 6.83 -8.39 8.52
CA SER A 71 6.37 -7.00 8.59
C SER A 71 4.85 -6.98 8.68
N SER A 72 4.29 -5.82 8.95
CA SER A 72 2.86 -5.64 9.11
C SER A 72 2.35 -4.63 8.07
N LEU A 73 1.36 -5.04 7.31
CA LEU A 73 0.69 -4.18 6.35
C LEU A 73 -0.47 -3.47 7.05
N ALA A 74 -0.44 -2.16 7.06
CA ALA A 74 -1.42 -1.34 7.78
C ALA A 74 -2.53 -0.87 6.84
N LEU A 75 -3.55 -1.71 6.65
CA LEU A 75 -4.66 -1.37 5.78
C LEU A 75 -5.51 -0.22 6.33
N ASP A 76 -5.54 -0.07 7.65
CA ASP A 76 -6.22 1.05 8.30
C ASP A 76 -5.55 2.40 8.04
N GLN A 77 -4.31 2.39 7.54
CA GLN A 77 -3.57 3.59 7.18
C GLN A 77 -3.52 3.79 5.65
N MET A 78 -4.37 3.08 4.92
CA MET A 78 -4.44 3.20 3.47
C MET A 78 -4.72 4.65 3.07
N ARG A 79 -4.01 5.12 2.03
CA ARG A 79 -4.18 6.49 1.57
C ARG A 79 -3.88 6.61 0.09
N SER A 80 -4.38 7.68 -0.50
CA SER A 80 -4.06 8.06 -1.86
C SER A 80 -2.73 8.81 -1.88
N LEU A 81 -1.86 8.44 -2.80
CA LEU A 81 -0.58 9.12 -3.01
C LEU A 81 -0.45 9.54 -4.46
N ASP A 82 0.11 10.72 -4.68
CA ASP A 82 0.55 11.11 -6.00
C ASP A 82 1.63 10.12 -6.48
N ARG A 83 1.59 9.76 -7.75
CA ARG A 83 2.53 8.79 -8.33
C ARG A 83 3.98 9.22 -8.15
N SER A 84 4.25 10.53 -8.12
CA SER A 84 5.59 11.05 -7.93
C SER A 84 6.20 10.72 -6.56
N ARG A 85 5.38 10.30 -5.60
CA ARG A 85 5.85 9.89 -4.27
C ARG A 85 6.34 8.47 -4.23
N LEU A 86 6.13 7.67 -5.28
CA LEU A 86 6.68 6.32 -5.39
C LEU A 86 8.12 6.42 -5.89
N VAL A 87 9.06 5.92 -5.11
CA VAL A 87 10.49 6.14 -5.33
C VAL A 87 11.12 4.97 -6.10
N SER A 88 10.95 3.75 -5.60
CA SER A 88 11.54 2.57 -6.23
C SER A 88 10.73 1.32 -5.90
N LEU A 89 10.62 0.45 -6.89
CA LEU A 89 9.94 -0.84 -6.74
C LEU A 89 10.83 -1.78 -5.91
N ILE A 90 10.25 -2.42 -4.91
CA ILE A 90 10.95 -3.37 -4.05
C ILE A 90 10.68 -4.79 -4.53
N GLU A 91 9.41 -5.19 -4.55
CA GLU A 91 8.98 -6.52 -4.98
C GLU A 91 7.49 -6.52 -5.27
N THR A 92 7.00 -7.61 -5.82
CA THR A 92 5.58 -7.82 -6.11
C THR A 92 5.09 -9.02 -5.32
N ILE A 93 3.94 -8.89 -4.69
CA ILE A 93 3.33 -9.97 -3.92
C ILE A 93 1.91 -10.22 -4.43
N ASP A 94 1.32 -11.34 -4.02
CA ASP A 94 -0.09 -11.59 -4.25
C ASP A 94 -0.89 -10.63 -3.37
N PRO A 95 -1.69 -9.73 -3.94
CA PRO A 95 -2.44 -8.77 -3.15
C PRO A 95 -3.72 -9.34 -2.54
N GLU A 96 -4.13 -10.54 -2.91
CA GLU A 96 -5.46 -11.06 -2.55
C GLU A 96 -5.69 -11.15 -1.04
N PRO A 97 -4.74 -11.59 -0.19
CA PRO A 97 -4.98 -11.55 1.25
C PRO A 97 -5.31 -10.17 1.77
N ALA A 98 -4.64 -9.13 1.26
CA ALA A 98 -4.92 -7.73 1.64
C ALA A 98 -6.26 -7.27 1.09
N LEU A 99 -6.56 -7.60 -0.17
CA LEU A 99 -7.81 -7.20 -0.80
C LEU A 99 -9.02 -7.82 -0.10
N ALA A 100 -8.91 -9.06 0.38
CA ALA A 100 -9.97 -9.70 1.13
C ALA A 100 -10.30 -8.92 2.41
N ILE A 101 -9.28 -8.46 3.12
CA ILE A 101 -9.48 -7.65 4.33
C ILE A 101 -10.11 -6.29 3.97
N LEU A 102 -9.65 -5.67 2.89
CA LEU A 102 -10.23 -4.40 2.44
C LEU A 102 -11.71 -4.53 2.13
N ARG A 103 -12.13 -5.63 1.48
CA ARG A 103 -13.55 -5.89 1.23
C ARG A 103 -14.34 -5.97 2.52
N GLU A 104 -13.78 -6.62 3.54
CA GLU A 104 -14.41 -6.69 4.86
C GLU A 104 -14.50 -5.32 5.53
N MET A 105 -13.45 -4.52 5.42
CA MET A 105 -13.44 -3.16 6.00
C MET A 105 -14.55 -2.27 5.44
N PHE A 106 -14.92 -2.47 4.18
CA PHE A 106 -15.93 -1.67 3.51
C PHE A 106 -17.27 -2.40 3.37
N ALA A 107 -17.40 -3.57 3.94
CA ALA A 107 -18.65 -4.30 3.90
C ALA A 107 -19.71 -3.59 4.73
N SER A 108 -20.94 -3.59 4.23
CA SER A 108 -22.08 -3.04 4.94
C SER A 108 -22.56 -4.03 6.00
N ASN A 109 -22.84 -3.53 7.19
CA ASN A 109 -23.39 -4.33 8.28
C ASN A 109 -24.90 -4.19 8.36
#